data_e88aaa6a4fa5ca0abff1e22ab618628b
#
_entry.id   e88aaa6a4fa5ca0abff1e22ab618628b
#
_cell.length_a   1.000
_cell.length_b   1.000
_cell.length_c   1.000
_cell.angle_alpha   90.00
_cell.angle_beta   90.00
_cell.angle_gamma   90.00
#
_symmetry.space_group_name_H-M   'P 1'
#
loop_
_entity.id
_entity.type
_entity.pdbx_description
1 polymer ?
#
loop_
_entity_poly.entity_id
_entity_poly.type
_entity_poly.pdbx_seq_one_letter_code
_entity_poly.pdbx_strand_id
1 'polypeptide(L)'
;CNWAKRVLFLADRRPLVKQATAAFAKHLPNVSVVNLLTNPDSQGRIYVSTYQTILNQINKTDGEKRKFGIGHFDLVIIDEAHRSVYNRYRSIFSYFDSYLLGLTATPRDEIDRNTYSLFQTETGMPTYAYGLEEAISQGFLTPPRAVSVPLKCQREGIKYEELTEDEKEQWDELE
;
A
#
# COMPACT_ATOMS: atom_id res chain seq x y z
N CYS A 1 8.68 15.88 -17.17
CA CYS A 1 10.06 15.39 -17.15
C CYS A 1 10.09 13.94 -17.65
N ASN A 2 11.07 13.58 -18.48
CA ASN A 2 11.14 12.23 -19.08
C ASN A 2 12.30 11.39 -18.48
N TRP A 3 12.56 11.56 -17.18
CA TRP A 3 13.63 10.84 -16.49
C TRP A 3 13.26 9.40 -16.12
N ALA A 4 11.97 9.13 -15.78
CA ALA A 4 11.48 7.78 -15.54
C ALA A 4 10.76 7.24 -16.78
N LYS A 5 11.32 6.21 -17.42
CA LYS A 5 10.76 5.57 -18.61
C LYS A 5 9.84 4.40 -18.25
N ARG A 6 10.18 3.66 -17.20
CA ARG A 6 9.39 2.54 -16.67
C ARG A 6 9.17 2.70 -15.19
N VAL A 7 7.89 2.70 -14.81
CA VAL A 7 7.42 2.90 -13.44
C VAL A 7 6.68 1.66 -12.97
N LEU A 8 6.99 1.20 -11.77
CA LEU A 8 6.25 0.15 -11.09
C LEU A 8 5.45 0.77 -9.95
N PHE A 9 4.13 0.58 -9.95
CA PHE A 9 3.25 0.93 -8.84
C PHE A 9 2.82 -0.34 -8.10
N LEU A 10 3.06 -0.37 -6.80
CA LEU A 10 2.75 -1.49 -5.92
C LEU A 10 1.66 -1.14 -4.93
N ALA A 11 0.61 -1.94 -4.90
CA ALA A 11 -0.47 -1.86 -3.93
C ALA A 11 -0.65 -3.18 -3.18
N ASP A 12 -1.22 -3.13 -1.98
CA ASP A 12 -1.40 -4.33 -1.14
C ASP A 12 -2.48 -5.27 -1.68
N ARG A 13 -3.57 -4.71 -2.25
CA ARG A 13 -4.77 -5.47 -2.62
C ARG A 13 -5.14 -5.36 -4.10
N ARG A 14 -5.68 -6.46 -4.64
CA ARG A 14 -6.14 -6.53 -6.04
C ARG A 14 -7.12 -5.40 -6.45
N PRO A 15 -8.11 -4.99 -5.64
CA PRO A 15 -8.99 -3.86 -5.97
C PRO A 15 -8.23 -2.55 -6.16
N LEU A 16 -7.20 -2.28 -5.33
CA LEU A 16 -6.36 -1.09 -5.44
C LEU A 16 -5.55 -1.09 -6.73
N VAL A 17 -5.02 -2.25 -7.15
CA VAL A 17 -4.35 -2.41 -8.45
C VAL A 17 -5.30 -2.06 -9.59
N LYS A 18 -6.56 -2.51 -9.54
CA LYS A 18 -7.58 -2.17 -10.55
C LYS A 18 -7.88 -0.67 -10.58
N GLN A 19 -8.05 -0.05 -9.41
CA GLN A 19 -8.30 1.39 -9.28
C GLN A 19 -7.11 2.20 -9.80
N ALA A 20 -5.89 1.88 -9.39
CA ALA A 20 -4.69 2.56 -9.84
C ALA A 20 -4.50 2.43 -11.36
N THR A 21 -4.72 1.24 -11.92
CA THR A 21 -4.66 1.02 -13.38
C THR A 21 -5.64 1.94 -14.12
N ALA A 22 -6.88 2.03 -13.65
CA ALA A 22 -7.89 2.88 -14.25
C ALA A 22 -7.57 4.37 -14.09
N ALA A 23 -7.04 4.77 -12.93
CA ALA A 23 -6.63 6.16 -12.67
C ALA A 23 -5.47 6.57 -13.58
N PHE A 24 -4.42 5.75 -13.70
CA PHE A 24 -3.31 6.03 -14.62
C PHE A 24 -3.77 6.11 -16.08
N ALA A 25 -4.62 5.19 -16.53
CA ALA A 25 -5.15 5.21 -17.89
C ALA A 25 -6.00 6.47 -18.17
N LYS A 26 -6.77 6.93 -17.17
CA LYS A 26 -7.60 8.13 -17.28
C LYS A 26 -6.78 9.42 -17.32
N HIS A 27 -5.77 9.53 -16.43
CA HIS A 27 -5.01 10.76 -16.26
C HIS A 27 -3.76 10.86 -17.14
N LEU A 28 -3.30 9.73 -17.67
CA LEU A 28 -2.14 9.63 -18.56
C LEU A 28 -2.50 8.87 -19.85
N PRO A 29 -3.43 9.40 -20.68
CA PRO A 29 -3.98 8.65 -21.83
C PRO A 29 -2.95 8.28 -22.89
N ASN A 30 -1.82 9.00 -22.95
CA ASN A 30 -0.74 8.75 -23.92
C ASN A 30 0.36 7.81 -23.37
N VAL A 31 0.14 7.20 -22.20
CA VAL A 31 1.10 6.31 -21.54
C VAL A 31 0.52 4.91 -21.47
N SER A 32 1.28 3.91 -21.90
CA SER A 32 0.87 2.51 -21.79
C SER A 32 0.89 2.04 -20.33
N VAL A 33 -0.27 1.62 -19.83
CA VAL A 33 -0.45 1.10 -18.48
C VAL A 33 -0.73 -0.39 -18.53
N VAL A 34 0.02 -1.18 -17.78
CA VAL A 34 -0.08 -2.64 -17.72
C VAL A 34 -0.49 -3.07 -16.31
N ASN A 35 -1.59 -3.79 -16.21
CA ASN A 35 -1.97 -4.51 -15.00
C ASN A 35 -1.33 -5.91 -15.04
N LEU A 36 -0.32 -6.14 -14.20
CA LEU A 36 0.42 -7.42 -14.17
C LEU A 36 -0.38 -8.60 -13.62
N LEU A 37 -1.54 -8.36 -13.01
CA LEU A 37 -2.41 -9.42 -12.53
C LEU A 37 -3.23 -10.05 -13.67
N THR A 38 -3.58 -9.25 -14.68
CA THR A 38 -4.40 -9.68 -15.81
C THR A 38 -3.58 -9.91 -17.07
N ASN A 39 -2.56 -9.11 -17.27
CA ASN A 39 -1.72 -9.14 -18.47
C ASN A 39 -0.23 -9.23 -18.09
N PRO A 40 0.20 -10.37 -17.52
CA PRO A 40 1.55 -10.48 -16.97
C PRO A 40 2.66 -10.32 -18.02
N ASP A 41 2.41 -10.68 -19.29
CA ASP A 41 3.43 -10.68 -20.34
C ASP A 41 3.44 -9.41 -21.22
N SER A 42 2.52 -8.48 -20.94
CA SER A 42 2.45 -7.22 -21.68
C SER A 42 3.59 -6.28 -21.32
N GLN A 43 3.98 -5.44 -22.29
CA GLN A 43 4.97 -4.39 -22.10
C GLN A 43 4.30 -3.02 -22.05
N GLY A 44 4.82 -2.14 -21.20
CA GLY A 44 4.33 -0.78 -21.04
C GLY A 44 5.31 0.14 -20.36
N ARG A 45 4.85 1.35 -20.06
CA ARG A 45 5.63 2.33 -19.30
C ARG A 45 5.27 2.35 -17.82
N ILE A 46 3.99 2.11 -17.48
CA ILE A 46 3.54 2.01 -16.10
C ILE A 46 3.05 0.58 -15.88
N TYR A 47 3.60 -0.06 -14.88
CA TYR A 47 3.22 -1.40 -14.44
C TYR A 47 2.55 -1.28 -13.08
N VAL A 48 1.37 -1.87 -12.95
CA VAL A 48 0.60 -1.87 -11.69
C VAL A 48 0.47 -3.30 -11.21
N SER A 49 0.84 -3.55 -9.95
CA SER A 49 0.88 -4.91 -9.40
C SER A 49 0.62 -4.94 -7.91
N THR A 50 0.36 -6.13 -7.37
CA THR A 50 0.51 -6.37 -5.94
C THR A 50 1.95 -6.74 -5.61
N TYR A 51 2.35 -6.52 -4.35
CA TYR A 51 3.66 -6.93 -3.83
C TYR A 51 3.91 -8.42 -4.05
N GLN A 52 2.92 -9.26 -3.74
CA GLN A 52 3.05 -10.72 -3.88
C GLN A 52 3.28 -11.14 -5.34
N THR A 53 2.59 -10.51 -6.29
CA THR A 53 2.74 -10.83 -7.72
C THR A 53 4.14 -10.49 -8.21
N ILE A 54 4.67 -9.32 -7.87
CA ILE A 54 6.04 -8.93 -8.23
C ILE A 54 7.07 -9.84 -7.57
N LEU A 55 6.91 -10.14 -6.27
CA LEU A 55 7.81 -11.05 -5.57
C LEU A 55 7.90 -12.41 -6.25
N ASN A 56 6.76 -12.95 -6.67
CA ASN A 56 6.73 -14.22 -7.41
C ASN A 56 7.41 -14.11 -8.77
N GLN A 57 7.33 -12.96 -9.44
CA GLN A 57 7.92 -12.77 -10.77
C GLN A 57 9.43 -12.56 -10.72
N ILE A 58 9.97 -11.88 -9.71
CA ILE A 58 11.43 -11.74 -9.55
C ILE A 58 12.08 -13.03 -9.05
N ASN A 59 11.33 -13.89 -8.34
CA ASN A 59 11.83 -15.18 -7.85
C ASN A 59 11.72 -16.30 -8.91
N LYS A 60 10.92 -16.13 -9.95
CA LYS A 60 10.87 -17.10 -11.06
C LYS A 60 12.13 -17.00 -11.89
N THR A 61 12.90 -18.07 -11.87
CA THR A 61 13.97 -18.32 -12.82
C THR A 61 13.43 -19.29 -13.87
N ASP A 62 13.05 -18.76 -15.02
CA ASP A 62 12.71 -19.60 -16.16
C ASP A 62 13.98 -19.75 -17.02
N GLY A 63 14.70 -20.85 -16.80
CA GLY A 63 15.99 -21.06 -17.42
C GLY A 63 17.03 -20.00 -17.01
N GLU A 64 17.55 -19.25 -17.93
CA GLU A 64 18.63 -18.28 -17.71
C GLU A 64 18.17 -16.80 -17.59
N LYS A 65 16.88 -16.49 -17.79
CA LYS A 65 16.40 -15.09 -17.83
C LYS A 65 15.27 -14.84 -16.86
N ARG A 66 15.52 -13.90 -15.95
CA ARG A 66 14.45 -13.32 -15.09
C ARG A 66 13.57 -12.40 -15.93
N LYS A 67 12.28 -12.39 -15.65
CA LYS A 67 11.31 -11.56 -16.37
C LYS A 67 11.62 -10.07 -16.28
N PHE A 68 11.98 -9.61 -15.08
CA PHE A 68 12.42 -8.24 -14.82
C PHE A 68 13.86 -8.25 -14.33
N GLY A 69 14.75 -7.58 -15.05
CA GLY A 69 16.12 -7.34 -14.62
C GLY A 69 16.18 -6.29 -13.52
N ILE A 70 17.33 -6.18 -12.84
CA ILE A 70 17.58 -5.25 -11.74
C ILE A 70 17.27 -3.79 -12.16
N GLY A 71 17.71 -3.36 -13.33
CA GLY A 71 17.47 -2.01 -13.88
C GLY A 71 16.20 -1.92 -14.75
N HIS A 72 15.22 -2.79 -14.57
CA HIS A 72 14.00 -2.76 -15.40
C HIS A 72 13.13 -1.55 -15.13
N PHE A 73 13.03 -1.12 -13.89
CA PHE A 73 12.22 0.02 -13.46
C PHE A 73 13.13 1.17 -13.02
N ASP A 74 12.80 2.39 -13.44
CA ASP A 74 13.49 3.61 -13.01
C ASP A 74 12.91 4.16 -11.72
N LEU A 75 11.62 3.90 -11.48
CA LEU A 75 10.88 4.35 -10.29
C LEU A 75 9.95 3.25 -9.80
N VAL A 76 9.98 2.98 -8.50
CA VAL A 76 9.02 2.13 -7.80
C VAL A 76 8.21 2.99 -6.83
N ILE A 77 6.89 3.02 -7.02
CA ILE A 77 5.94 3.70 -6.15
C ILE A 77 5.30 2.66 -5.23
N ILE A 78 5.36 2.91 -3.95
CA ILE A 78 4.94 2.01 -2.89
C ILE A 78 3.73 2.63 -2.20
N ASP A 79 2.55 2.06 -2.44
CA ASP A 79 1.33 2.44 -1.71
C ASP A 79 1.30 1.76 -0.34
N GLU A 80 0.80 2.48 0.67
CA GLU A 80 0.81 2.03 2.07
C GLU A 80 2.22 1.65 2.57
N ALA A 81 3.18 2.56 2.35
CA ALA A 81 4.59 2.38 2.69
C ALA A 81 4.85 2.37 4.20
N HIS A 82 4.18 1.47 4.94
CA HIS A 82 4.33 1.29 6.37
C HIS A 82 5.08 -0.03 6.71
N ARG A 83 5.51 -0.17 7.96
CA ARG A 83 6.42 -1.23 8.45
C ARG A 83 6.07 -2.66 8.02
N SER A 84 4.79 -3.04 8.03
CA SER A 84 4.37 -4.41 7.68
C SER A 84 4.69 -4.77 6.22
N VAL A 85 4.54 -3.81 5.31
CA VAL A 85 4.90 -3.95 3.89
C VAL A 85 6.41 -4.06 3.73
N TYR A 86 7.17 -3.18 4.40
CA TYR A 86 8.63 -3.21 4.33
C TYR A 86 9.22 -4.55 4.80
N ASN A 87 8.86 -5.01 5.98
CA ASN A 87 9.42 -6.24 6.54
C ASN A 87 9.13 -7.46 5.68
N ARG A 88 7.94 -7.51 5.09
CA ARG A 88 7.49 -8.64 4.28
C ARG A 88 8.07 -8.65 2.87
N TYR A 89 8.27 -7.48 2.28
CA TYR A 89 8.60 -7.33 0.86
C TYR A 89 9.94 -6.63 0.60
N ARG A 90 10.80 -6.55 1.61
CA ARG A 90 12.12 -5.92 1.54
C ARG A 90 12.95 -6.39 0.34
N SER A 91 12.84 -7.66 -0.02
CA SER A 91 13.57 -8.24 -1.15
C SER A 91 13.22 -7.59 -2.49
N ILE A 92 11.99 -7.08 -2.67
CA ILE A 92 11.59 -6.35 -3.87
C ILE A 92 12.38 -5.05 -3.96
N PHE A 93 12.46 -4.30 -2.86
CA PHE A 93 13.09 -2.98 -2.82
C PHE A 93 14.62 -3.06 -2.92
N SER A 94 15.21 -4.15 -2.44
CA SER A 94 16.64 -4.43 -2.60
C SER A 94 16.99 -5.04 -3.95
N TYR A 95 16.01 -5.54 -4.68
CA TYR A 95 16.24 -6.18 -5.99
C TYR A 95 16.35 -5.16 -7.12
N PHE A 96 15.48 -4.15 -7.17
CA PHE A 96 15.47 -3.16 -8.24
C PHE A 96 16.41 -2.00 -7.92
N ASP A 97 17.29 -1.67 -8.85
CA ASP A 97 18.10 -0.45 -8.85
C ASP A 97 17.24 0.70 -9.40
N SER A 98 16.44 1.30 -8.52
CA SER A 98 15.42 2.29 -8.90
C SER A 98 15.22 3.32 -7.79
N TYR A 99 14.69 4.49 -8.16
CA TYR A 99 14.18 5.42 -7.16
C TYR A 99 12.94 4.86 -6.48
N LEU A 100 12.81 5.12 -5.17
CA LEU A 100 11.66 4.69 -4.37
C LEU A 100 10.83 5.89 -3.96
N LEU A 101 9.51 5.81 -4.15
CA LEU A 101 8.53 6.77 -3.65
C LEU A 101 7.51 6.04 -2.78
N GLY A 102 7.49 6.36 -1.48
CA GLY A 102 6.51 5.82 -0.55
C GLY A 102 5.34 6.76 -0.33
N LEU A 103 4.13 6.22 -0.36
CA LEU A 103 2.89 6.90 -0.01
C LEU A 103 2.31 6.25 1.25
N THR A 104 1.95 7.05 2.25
CA THR A 104 1.27 6.57 3.45
C THR A 104 0.35 7.64 4.01
N ALA A 105 -0.82 7.24 4.47
CA ALA A 105 -1.77 8.12 5.17
C ALA A 105 -1.50 8.18 6.68
N THR A 106 -0.71 7.27 7.22
CA THR A 106 -0.45 7.13 8.66
C THR A 106 1.03 6.99 8.95
N PRO A 107 1.83 8.06 8.80
CA PRO A 107 3.20 8.04 9.29
C PRO A 107 3.17 7.93 10.82
N ARG A 108 3.58 6.80 11.38
CA ARG A 108 3.66 6.59 12.83
C ARG A 108 5.09 6.81 13.28
N ASP A 109 5.31 7.83 14.09
CA ASP A 109 6.63 8.30 14.52
C ASP A 109 7.45 7.26 15.31
N GLU A 110 6.80 6.33 16.03
CA GLU A 110 7.50 5.38 16.91
C GLU A 110 7.80 4.01 16.29
N ILE A 111 7.12 3.64 15.21
CA ILE A 111 7.17 2.27 14.68
C ILE A 111 8.00 2.18 13.40
N ASP A 112 8.27 3.27 12.71
CA ASP A 112 8.71 3.28 11.32
C ASP A 112 10.14 3.73 11.04
N ARG A 113 11.07 3.63 12.03
CA ARG A 113 12.51 3.88 11.77
C ARG A 113 13.05 3.14 10.55
N ASN A 114 12.54 1.93 10.29
CA ASN A 114 12.93 1.13 9.13
C ASN A 114 12.37 1.68 7.81
N THR A 115 11.19 2.28 7.82
CA THR A 115 10.57 2.88 6.63
C THR A 115 11.32 4.15 6.23
N TYR A 116 11.61 5.04 7.17
CA TYR A 116 12.42 6.23 6.89
C TYR A 116 13.84 5.87 6.40
N SER A 117 14.45 4.85 6.99
CA SER A 117 15.75 4.34 6.54
C SER A 117 15.71 3.80 5.11
N LEU A 118 14.62 3.13 4.69
CA LEU A 118 14.44 2.66 3.32
C LEU A 118 14.48 3.82 2.31
N PHE A 119 13.81 4.92 2.64
CA PHE A 119 13.73 6.11 1.79
C PHE A 119 14.88 7.08 2.02
N GLN A 120 15.85 6.73 2.91
CA GLN A 120 17.00 7.58 3.28
C GLN A 120 16.56 8.97 3.78
N THR A 121 15.43 9.04 4.48
CA THR A 121 14.90 10.24 5.10
C THR A 121 15.13 10.22 6.60
N GLU A 122 15.15 11.39 7.26
CA GLU A 122 15.23 11.49 8.70
C GLU A 122 13.96 10.92 9.35
N THR A 123 14.12 10.24 10.49
CA THR A 123 13.00 9.65 11.24
C THR A 123 11.98 10.71 11.61
N GLY A 124 10.71 10.51 11.26
CA GLY A 124 9.62 11.44 11.53
C GLY A 124 9.50 12.60 10.52
N MET A 125 10.41 12.69 9.54
CA MET A 125 10.40 13.77 8.55
C MET A 125 10.16 13.23 7.13
N PRO A 126 8.90 13.18 6.67
CA PRO A 126 8.59 12.82 5.29
C PRO A 126 9.10 13.92 4.34
N THR A 127 9.47 13.56 3.11
CA THR A 127 9.86 14.52 2.08
C THR A 127 8.76 15.55 1.78
N TYR A 128 7.50 15.12 1.88
CA TYR A 128 6.32 15.97 1.73
C TYR A 128 5.19 15.44 2.61
N ALA A 129 4.47 16.35 3.27
CA ALA A 129 3.28 16.05 4.06
C ALA A 129 2.10 16.91 3.60
N TYR A 130 0.94 16.29 3.41
CA TYR A 130 -0.32 16.93 3.10
C TYR A 130 -1.34 16.56 4.17
N GLY A 131 -1.53 17.47 5.13
CA GLY A 131 -2.31 17.20 6.33
C GLY A 131 -3.82 17.16 6.10
N LEU A 132 -4.53 16.51 7.03
CA LEU A 132 -5.99 16.41 7.02
C LEU A 132 -6.65 17.80 7.04
N GLU A 133 -6.16 18.70 7.89
CA GLU A 133 -6.70 20.06 8.02
C GLU A 133 -6.55 20.87 6.73
N GLU A 134 -5.40 20.73 6.06
CA GLU A 134 -5.15 21.37 4.78
C GLU A 134 -6.10 20.82 3.70
N ALA A 135 -6.27 19.51 3.62
CA ALA A 135 -7.17 18.86 2.69
C ALA A 135 -8.63 19.26 2.90
N ILE A 136 -9.06 19.43 4.15
CA ILE A 136 -10.40 19.93 4.50
C ILE A 136 -10.55 21.40 4.09
N SER A 137 -9.56 22.24 4.40
CA SER A 137 -9.61 23.67 4.08
C SER A 137 -9.66 23.93 2.57
N GLN A 138 -9.03 23.06 1.77
CA GLN A 138 -9.04 23.09 0.30
C GLN A 138 -10.28 22.41 -0.33
N GLY A 139 -11.16 21.82 0.49
CA GLY A 139 -12.40 21.19 0.03
C GLY A 139 -12.22 19.80 -0.60
N PHE A 140 -11.05 19.17 -0.46
CA PHE A 140 -10.81 17.82 -0.97
C PHE A 140 -11.31 16.72 -0.03
N LEU A 141 -11.40 17.02 1.28
CA LEU A 141 -11.94 16.12 2.28
C LEU A 141 -13.03 16.81 3.10
N THR A 142 -14.00 16.02 3.54
CA THR A 142 -15.06 16.47 4.45
C THR A 142 -14.54 16.41 5.90
N PRO A 143 -14.81 17.43 6.73
CA PRO A 143 -14.42 17.38 8.14
C PRO A 143 -15.06 16.17 8.84
N PRO A 144 -14.30 15.40 9.64
CA PRO A 144 -14.82 14.29 10.38
C PRO A 144 -15.83 14.76 11.43
N ARG A 145 -16.98 14.10 11.51
CA ARG A 145 -17.96 14.34 12.56
C ARG A 145 -17.93 13.16 13.52
N ALA A 146 -17.36 13.37 14.69
CA ALA A 146 -17.39 12.36 15.74
C ALA A 146 -18.80 12.31 16.35
N VAL A 147 -19.41 11.12 16.32
CA VAL A 147 -20.66 10.83 17.02
C VAL A 147 -20.35 9.78 18.08
N SER A 148 -20.52 10.15 19.35
CA SER A 148 -20.43 9.18 20.44
C SER A 148 -21.71 8.39 20.49
N VAL A 149 -21.64 7.11 20.13
CA VAL A 149 -22.75 6.17 20.30
C VAL A 149 -22.45 5.35 21.55
N PRO A 150 -23.15 5.60 22.68
CA PRO A 150 -22.96 4.78 23.87
C PRO A 150 -23.48 3.37 23.58
N LEU A 151 -22.58 2.40 23.57
CA LEU A 151 -22.98 0.99 23.45
C LEU A 151 -23.74 0.58 24.72
N LYS A 152 -24.85 -0.14 24.55
CA LYS A 152 -25.69 -0.63 25.68
C LYS A 152 -24.82 -1.43 26.66
N CYS A 153 -23.89 -2.24 26.16
CA CYS A 153 -22.97 -3.02 26.96
C CYS A 153 -21.99 -2.17 27.81
N GLN A 154 -21.63 -0.94 27.40
CA GLN A 154 -20.81 -0.04 28.21
C GLN A 154 -21.56 0.61 29.37
N ARG A 155 -22.87 0.74 29.25
CA ARG A 155 -23.74 1.33 30.28
C ARG A 155 -24.27 0.30 31.29
N GLU A 156 -24.60 -0.88 30.82
CA GLU A 156 -25.35 -1.91 31.59
C GLU A 156 -24.51 -3.16 31.90
N GLY A 157 -23.26 -3.21 31.32
CA GLY A 157 -22.43 -4.42 31.34
C GLY A 157 -22.95 -5.47 30.33
N ILE A 158 -22.14 -6.48 30.08
CA ILE A 158 -22.54 -7.65 29.30
C ILE A 158 -23.00 -8.71 30.31
N LYS A 159 -24.26 -9.12 30.23
CA LYS A 159 -24.73 -10.24 30.98
C LYS A 159 -24.61 -11.50 30.13
N TYR A 160 -23.92 -12.50 30.64
CA TYR A 160 -23.68 -13.77 29.95
C TYR A 160 -25.01 -14.44 29.50
N GLU A 161 -26.08 -14.25 30.25
CA GLU A 161 -27.42 -14.80 29.96
C GLU A 161 -28.09 -14.16 28.73
N GLU A 162 -27.68 -12.95 28.34
CA GLU A 162 -28.23 -12.20 27.19
C GLU A 162 -27.45 -12.42 25.92
N LEU A 163 -26.33 -13.17 25.95
CA LEU A 163 -25.50 -13.49 24.78
C LEU A 163 -26.13 -14.61 23.95
N THR A 164 -25.95 -14.54 22.66
CA THR A 164 -26.26 -15.64 21.72
C THR A 164 -25.32 -16.82 21.97
N GLU A 165 -25.67 -18.02 21.48
CA GLU A 165 -24.84 -19.21 21.68
C GLU A 165 -23.44 -19.04 21.07
N ASP A 166 -23.34 -18.40 19.87
CA ASP A 166 -22.07 -18.11 19.21
C ASP A 166 -21.21 -17.10 20.01
N GLU A 167 -21.82 -16.12 20.65
CA GLU A 167 -21.14 -15.14 21.49
C GLU A 167 -20.69 -15.74 22.84
N LYS A 168 -21.42 -16.70 23.37
CA LYS A 168 -21.01 -17.46 24.57
C LYS A 168 -19.82 -18.34 24.31
N GLU A 169 -19.78 -19.04 23.16
CA GLU A 169 -18.61 -19.81 22.73
C GLU A 169 -17.37 -18.95 22.63
N GLN A 170 -17.46 -17.76 22.01
CA GLN A 170 -16.35 -16.81 21.91
C GLN A 170 -15.91 -16.25 23.28
N TRP A 171 -16.84 -16.10 24.20
CA TRP A 171 -16.53 -15.64 25.55
C TRP A 171 -15.79 -16.71 26.36
N ASP A 172 -16.23 -17.95 26.26
CA ASP A 172 -15.64 -19.09 26.96
C ASP A 172 -14.24 -19.46 26.42
N GLU A 173 -13.90 -19.07 25.17
CA GLU A 173 -12.55 -19.22 24.61
C GLU A 173 -11.55 -18.15 25.11
N LEU A 174 -12.02 -17.08 25.77
CA LEU A 174 -11.19 -15.97 26.26
C LEU A 174 -10.78 -16.11 27.75
N GLU A 175 -11.34 -17.09 28.48
CA GLU A 175 -10.93 -17.47 29.85
C GLU A 175 -9.92 -18.65 29.84
#